data_d211b88fd18493b716b08c4bef1427f8
#
_entry.id   d211b88fd18493b716b08c4bef1427f8
#
_cell.length_a   1.000
_cell.length_b   1.000
_cell.length_c   1.000
_cell.angle_alpha   90.00
_cell.angle_beta   90.00
_cell.angle_gamma   90.00
#
_symmetry.space_group_name_H-M   'P 1'
#
loop_
_entity.id
_entity.type
_entity.pdbx_description
1 polymer ?
#
loop_
_entity_poly.entity_id
_entity_poly.type
_entity_poly.pdbx_seq_one_letter_code
_entity_poly.pdbx_strand_id
1 'polypeptide(L)'
;MKILLVGEYSNVHATLAEGLRELGHEVTVISNGDFWKDYPRDIDVARTPGKLGGLMLMAKLYRLLPKLRGYDVVQLINPMFFELKAERLFWFYRYLRKHNKRVFLGAFGMDYYWTYACTFEKPLRYSDFNIGDKVRTDAEATHYQSDWLGTTKEKLNKMIAQDCDGIIAGLYEYWACYQLAFPQKTTFIPFPIRMPEHSTTDRADASRTIIFIGINRERSVYKGTDIMLRAAEDVQQKHPDKMQLVKVESVPFAEYKKLMEGSDAILDQLYAYTPSMNPLLAMSKGIICIGGGEPENYEIINENELRPIINVAPTYDSVFHELEQLVLNPDRIPQLKRQSVEYVRKHHDYYKVAKQYLDFWTK
;
A
#
# COMPACT_ATOMS: atom_id res chain seq x y z
N MET A 1 -16.74 0.71 -20.43
CA MET A 1 -15.36 0.71 -20.95
C MET A 1 -14.76 -0.67 -20.81
N LYS A 2 -13.77 -0.95 -21.62
CA LYS A 2 -12.93 -2.15 -21.50
C LYS A 2 -11.61 -1.77 -20.81
N ILE A 3 -11.34 -2.34 -19.66
CA ILE A 3 -10.25 -1.92 -18.77
C ILE A 3 -9.29 -3.09 -18.50
N LEU A 4 -7.99 -2.84 -18.61
CA LEU A 4 -6.93 -3.79 -18.30
C LEU A 4 -6.13 -3.29 -17.10
N LEU A 5 -6.15 -4.04 -16.01
CA LEU A 5 -5.33 -3.80 -14.83
C LEU A 5 -4.13 -4.73 -14.84
N VAL A 6 -2.92 -4.18 -14.87
CA VAL A 6 -1.66 -4.93 -15.06
C VAL A 6 -0.79 -4.89 -13.81
N GLY A 7 -0.50 -6.05 -13.27
CA GLY A 7 0.21 -6.22 -12.00
C GLY A 7 -0.73 -6.16 -10.80
N GLU A 8 -0.20 -6.53 -9.63
CA GLU A 8 -0.93 -6.52 -8.36
C GLU A 8 0.03 -6.22 -7.20
N TYR A 9 -0.39 -5.33 -6.32
CA TYR A 9 0.22 -5.11 -5.01
C TYR A 9 -0.87 -5.01 -3.95
N SER A 10 -0.77 -5.87 -2.94
CA SER A 10 -1.60 -5.83 -1.73
C SER A 10 -3.11 -5.77 -1.96
N ASN A 11 -3.62 -6.40 -3.01
CA ASN A 11 -5.05 -6.47 -3.37
C ASN A 11 -5.64 -5.16 -3.96
N VAL A 12 -4.81 -4.25 -4.43
CA VAL A 12 -5.28 -2.95 -4.97
C VAL A 12 -6.06 -3.15 -6.27
N HIS A 13 -5.45 -3.81 -7.28
CA HIS A 13 -6.11 -4.01 -8.58
C HIS A 13 -7.28 -5.00 -8.51
N ALA A 14 -7.16 -6.06 -7.74
CA ALA A 14 -8.26 -7.02 -7.59
C ALA A 14 -9.49 -6.36 -6.95
N THR A 15 -9.31 -5.58 -5.87
CA THR A 15 -10.41 -4.85 -5.21
C THR A 15 -10.97 -3.73 -6.09
N LEU A 16 -10.11 -3.01 -6.82
CA LEU A 16 -10.55 -2.00 -7.80
C LEU A 16 -11.39 -2.64 -8.91
N ALA A 17 -10.99 -3.81 -9.40
CA ALA A 17 -11.72 -4.56 -10.43
C ALA A 17 -13.14 -4.93 -10.00
N GLU A 18 -13.35 -5.29 -8.73
CA GLU A 18 -14.69 -5.56 -8.19
C GLU A 18 -15.58 -4.32 -8.32
N GLY A 19 -15.13 -3.15 -7.84
CA GLY A 19 -15.89 -1.91 -7.93
C GLY A 19 -16.18 -1.47 -9.36
N LEU A 20 -15.21 -1.61 -10.27
CA LEU A 20 -15.39 -1.28 -11.69
C LEU A 20 -16.39 -2.22 -12.37
N ARG A 21 -16.38 -3.52 -12.04
CA ARG A 21 -17.36 -4.50 -12.56
C ARG A 21 -18.78 -4.20 -12.07
N GLU A 22 -18.94 -3.84 -10.80
CA GLU A 22 -20.23 -3.41 -10.25
C GLU A 22 -20.77 -2.13 -10.92
N LEU A 23 -19.88 -1.27 -11.42
CA LEU A 23 -20.21 -0.09 -12.22
C LEU A 23 -20.51 -0.44 -13.69
N GLY A 24 -20.53 -1.73 -14.07
CA GLY A 24 -20.91 -2.19 -15.40
C GLY A 24 -19.77 -2.15 -16.43
N HIS A 25 -18.49 -2.13 -16.00
CA HIS A 25 -17.36 -2.13 -16.91
C HIS A 25 -16.79 -3.54 -17.14
N GLU A 26 -16.25 -3.80 -18.34
CA GLU A 26 -15.49 -5.01 -18.65
C GLU A 26 -14.06 -4.87 -18.13
N VAL A 27 -13.69 -5.63 -17.11
CA VAL A 27 -12.38 -5.51 -16.45
C VAL A 27 -11.63 -6.82 -16.52
N THR A 28 -10.39 -6.76 -16.97
CA THR A 28 -9.43 -7.88 -16.97
C THR A 28 -8.26 -7.54 -16.05
N VAL A 29 -8.01 -8.38 -15.06
CA VAL A 29 -6.83 -8.32 -14.19
C VAL A 29 -5.79 -9.33 -14.66
N ILE A 30 -4.60 -8.86 -15.01
CA ILE A 30 -3.45 -9.71 -15.36
C ILE A 30 -2.33 -9.47 -14.34
N SER A 31 -2.01 -10.47 -13.53
CA SER A 31 -1.02 -10.33 -12.47
C SER A 31 -0.41 -11.67 -12.05
N ASN A 32 0.58 -11.62 -11.16
CA ASN A 32 1.12 -12.77 -10.44
C ASN A 32 0.41 -13.03 -9.08
N GLY A 33 -0.63 -12.25 -8.76
CA GLY A 33 -1.37 -12.35 -7.50
C GLY A 33 -0.62 -11.81 -6.27
N ASP A 34 0.44 -11.00 -6.45
CA ASP A 34 1.32 -10.52 -5.38
C ASP A 34 1.99 -11.69 -4.62
N PHE A 35 2.60 -12.60 -5.39
CA PHE A 35 3.36 -13.76 -4.92
C PHE A 35 2.55 -14.72 -4.03
N TRP A 36 3.01 -14.97 -2.81
CA TRP A 36 2.42 -15.88 -1.84
C TRP A 36 1.04 -15.45 -1.31
N LYS A 37 0.64 -14.21 -1.55
CA LYS A 37 -0.68 -13.70 -1.15
C LYS A 37 -1.81 -14.19 -2.05
N ASP A 38 -1.48 -14.56 -3.29
CA ASP A 38 -2.35 -15.20 -4.28
C ASP A 38 -3.70 -14.50 -4.50
N TYR A 39 -3.66 -13.18 -4.68
CA TYR A 39 -4.87 -12.38 -4.92
C TYR A 39 -5.58 -12.75 -6.23
N PRO A 40 -6.92 -12.55 -6.31
CA PRO A 40 -7.73 -12.88 -7.48
C PRO A 40 -7.25 -12.16 -8.75
N ARG A 41 -7.28 -12.87 -9.87
CA ARG A 41 -6.89 -12.40 -11.20
C ARG A 41 -7.57 -13.20 -12.30
N ASP A 42 -7.77 -12.58 -13.46
CA ASP A 42 -8.36 -13.26 -14.63
C ASP A 42 -7.29 -13.98 -15.45
N ILE A 43 -6.10 -13.38 -15.55
CA ILE A 43 -4.95 -13.94 -16.26
C ILE A 43 -3.77 -14.02 -15.30
N ASP A 44 -3.45 -15.26 -14.92
CA ASP A 44 -2.27 -15.52 -14.09
C ASP A 44 -0.99 -15.40 -14.93
N VAL A 45 -0.02 -14.61 -14.45
CA VAL A 45 1.32 -14.46 -15.02
C VAL A 45 2.42 -14.60 -13.96
N ALA A 46 2.16 -15.40 -12.95
CA ALA A 46 3.18 -15.75 -11.97
C ALA A 46 4.37 -16.46 -12.67
N ARG A 47 5.56 -16.08 -12.24
CA ARG A 47 6.79 -16.68 -12.72
C ARG A 47 7.02 -18.01 -12.03
N THR A 48 7.25 -19.05 -12.82
CA THR A 48 7.69 -20.35 -12.27
C THR A 48 9.08 -20.22 -11.63
N PRO A 49 9.30 -20.87 -10.48
CA PRO A 49 10.63 -20.91 -9.87
C PRO A 49 11.69 -21.51 -10.79
N GLY A 50 12.94 -21.11 -10.60
CA GLY A 50 14.10 -21.65 -11.30
C GLY A 50 14.62 -20.81 -12.46
N LYS A 51 15.73 -21.29 -13.06
CA LYS A 51 16.52 -20.53 -14.07
C LYS A 51 15.73 -20.26 -15.37
N LEU A 52 14.84 -21.15 -15.76
CA LEU A 52 14.01 -21.03 -16.96
C LEU A 52 12.70 -20.25 -16.74
N GLY A 53 12.32 -19.97 -15.50
CA GLY A 53 11.05 -19.31 -15.17
C GLY A 53 10.82 -18.00 -15.89
N GLY A 54 11.86 -17.17 -16.02
CA GLY A 54 11.78 -15.92 -16.78
C GLY A 54 11.54 -16.11 -18.29
N LEU A 55 12.14 -17.16 -18.89
CA LEU A 55 11.93 -17.48 -20.30
C LEU A 55 10.52 -18.04 -20.53
N MET A 56 10.03 -18.90 -19.64
CA MET A 56 8.67 -19.43 -19.69
C MET A 56 7.63 -18.32 -19.53
N LEU A 57 7.85 -17.38 -18.59
CA LEU A 57 6.99 -16.20 -18.42
C LEU A 57 6.98 -15.34 -19.69
N MET A 58 8.14 -15.07 -20.30
CA MET A 58 8.20 -14.35 -21.56
C MET A 58 7.41 -15.05 -22.67
N ALA A 59 7.60 -16.36 -22.86
CA ALA A 59 6.85 -17.15 -23.84
C ALA A 59 5.32 -17.07 -23.58
N LYS A 60 4.91 -17.16 -22.31
CA LYS A 60 3.50 -16.97 -21.89
C LYS A 60 2.98 -15.59 -22.25
N LEU A 61 3.71 -14.53 -21.91
CA LEU A 61 3.32 -13.16 -22.21
C LEU A 61 3.23 -12.89 -23.72
N TYR A 62 4.16 -13.42 -24.55
CA TYR A 62 4.05 -13.32 -26.02
C TYR A 62 2.78 -13.99 -26.57
N ARG A 63 2.40 -15.16 -26.03
CA ARG A 63 1.13 -15.82 -26.41
C ARG A 63 -0.09 -15.03 -25.99
N LEU A 64 0.01 -14.24 -24.92
CA LEU A 64 -1.08 -13.40 -24.40
C LEU A 64 -1.22 -12.06 -25.11
N LEU A 65 -0.27 -11.62 -25.93
CA LEU A 65 -0.32 -10.32 -26.62
C LEU A 65 -1.64 -10.01 -27.31
N PRO A 66 -2.30 -10.94 -28.04
CA PRO A 66 -3.60 -10.67 -28.64
C PRO A 66 -4.69 -10.31 -27.63
N LYS A 67 -4.57 -10.76 -26.38
CA LYS A 67 -5.50 -10.50 -25.29
C LYS A 67 -5.20 -9.17 -24.55
N LEU A 68 -4.05 -8.54 -24.80
CA LEU A 68 -3.59 -7.32 -24.14
C LEU A 68 -3.79 -6.07 -25.02
N ARG A 69 -4.72 -6.11 -25.97
CA ARG A 69 -4.99 -5.02 -26.90
C ARG A 69 -6.48 -4.69 -26.99
N GLY A 70 -6.78 -3.45 -27.42
CA GLY A 70 -8.14 -3.00 -27.66
C GLY A 70 -8.88 -2.57 -26.40
N TYR A 71 -8.15 -2.25 -25.34
CA TYR A 71 -8.71 -1.66 -24.13
C TYR A 71 -8.85 -0.14 -24.26
N ASP A 72 -9.88 0.40 -23.61
CA ASP A 72 -10.04 1.84 -23.47
C ASP A 72 -9.02 2.41 -22.49
N VAL A 73 -8.74 1.64 -21.41
CA VAL A 73 -7.81 2.01 -20.37
C VAL A 73 -6.92 0.82 -20.00
N VAL A 74 -5.63 1.07 -19.84
CA VAL A 74 -4.65 0.20 -19.21
C VAL A 74 -4.11 0.90 -17.97
N GLN A 75 -4.25 0.28 -16.78
CA GLN A 75 -3.65 0.77 -15.54
C GLN A 75 -2.50 -0.16 -15.14
N LEU A 76 -1.30 0.38 -15.07
CA LEU A 76 -0.13 -0.34 -14.54
C LEU A 76 -0.06 -0.16 -13.02
N ILE A 77 0.22 -1.24 -12.29
CA ILE A 77 0.37 -1.18 -10.83
C ILE A 77 1.62 -0.39 -10.40
N ASN A 78 2.67 -0.47 -11.22
CA ASN A 78 4.00 0.07 -10.93
C ASN A 78 4.83 0.00 -12.23
N PRO A 79 5.99 0.69 -12.38
CA PRO A 79 6.86 0.53 -13.55
C PRO A 79 7.33 -0.91 -13.77
N MET A 80 7.46 -1.70 -12.70
CA MET A 80 7.82 -3.12 -12.76
C MET A 80 6.57 -4.02 -12.78
N PHE A 81 5.67 -3.80 -13.74
CA PHE A 81 4.33 -4.41 -13.81
C PHE A 81 4.28 -5.92 -14.14
N PHE A 82 5.41 -6.53 -14.53
CA PHE A 82 5.60 -7.99 -14.64
C PHE A 82 6.91 -8.41 -13.97
N GLU A 83 7.01 -9.67 -13.53
CA GLU A 83 8.21 -10.27 -12.94
C GLU A 83 9.33 -10.53 -13.95
N LEU A 84 9.67 -9.51 -14.73
CA LEU A 84 10.75 -9.50 -15.72
C LEU A 84 11.80 -8.46 -15.37
N LYS A 85 12.99 -8.61 -15.95
CA LYS A 85 14.01 -7.55 -15.91
C LYS A 85 13.50 -6.29 -16.63
N ALA A 86 13.87 -5.12 -16.14
CA ALA A 86 13.44 -3.83 -16.66
C ALA A 86 13.69 -3.69 -18.18
N GLU A 87 14.82 -4.24 -18.68
CA GLU A 87 15.17 -4.23 -20.12
C GLU A 87 14.09 -4.83 -21.02
N ARG A 88 13.32 -5.81 -20.50
CA ARG A 88 12.24 -6.46 -21.24
C ARG A 88 10.95 -5.66 -21.18
N LEU A 89 10.73 -4.93 -20.09
CA LEU A 89 9.49 -4.19 -19.87
C LEU A 89 9.35 -2.98 -20.80
N PHE A 90 10.43 -2.39 -21.29
CA PHE A 90 10.37 -1.34 -22.32
C PHE A 90 9.55 -1.76 -23.54
N TRP A 91 9.78 -2.97 -24.02
CA TRP A 91 9.05 -3.50 -25.18
C TRP A 91 7.57 -3.75 -24.85
N PHE A 92 7.28 -4.39 -23.70
CA PHE A 92 5.90 -4.64 -23.28
C PHE A 92 5.12 -3.34 -23.04
N TYR A 93 5.74 -2.35 -22.42
CA TYR A 93 5.10 -1.03 -22.26
C TYR A 93 4.75 -0.41 -23.60
N ARG A 94 5.70 -0.35 -24.54
CA ARG A 94 5.46 0.18 -25.89
C ARG A 94 4.36 -0.58 -26.64
N TYR A 95 4.29 -1.90 -26.45
CA TYR A 95 3.21 -2.70 -26.99
C TYR A 95 1.86 -2.30 -26.40
N LEU A 96 1.72 -2.20 -25.07
CA LEU A 96 0.50 -1.76 -24.41
C LEU A 96 0.10 -0.35 -24.87
N ARG A 97 1.05 0.57 -24.93
CA ARG A 97 0.83 1.96 -25.37
C ARG A 97 0.32 2.05 -26.82
N LYS A 98 0.89 1.24 -27.70
CA LYS A 98 0.54 1.23 -29.13
C LYS A 98 -0.84 0.64 -29.42
N HIS A 99 -1.28 -0.34 -28.63
CA HIS A 99 -2.46 -1.15 -28.95
C HIS A 99 -3.67 -0.88 -28.06
N ASN A 100 -3.61 0.10 -27.18
CA ASN A 100 -4.70 0.52 -26.30
C ASN A 100 -4.88 2.06 -26.38
N LYS A 101 -6.04 2.57 -25.93
CA LYS A 101 -6.33 4.00 -26.09
C LYS A 101 -5.57 4.87 -25.09
N ARG A 102 -5.63 4.53 -23.80
CA ARG A 102 -4.97 5.26 -22.71
C ARG A 102 -4.19 4.33 -21.80
N VAL A 103 -3.05 4.78 -21.31
CA VAL A 103 -2.21 4.02 -20.36
C VAL A 103 -1.87 4.90 -19.16
N PHE A 104 -2.19 4.43 -17.97
CA PHE A 104 -1.95 5.12 -16.71
C PHE A 104 -0.93 4.36 -15.85
N LEU A 105 -0.12 5.12 -15.10
CA LEU A 105 0.86 4.58 -14.18
C LEU A 105 0.33 4.65 -12.75
N GLY A 106 0.37 3.54 -12.01
CA GLY A 106 0.21 3.47 -10.57
C GLY A 106 1.54 3.71 -9.86
N ALA A 107 1.56 4.67 -8.96
CA ALA A 107 2.62 4.87 -7.97
C ALA A 107 2.19 4.21 -6.67
N PHE A 108 2.24 2.86 -6.64
CA PHE A 108 1.69 2.04 -5.54
C PHE A 108 2.74 1.19 -4.83
N GLY A 109 4.01 1.44 -5.10
CA GLY A 109 5.11 0.70 -4.48
C GLY A 109 6.44 1.34 -4.81
N MET A 110 7.50 0.69 -4.33
CA MET A 110 8.87 1.13 -4.54
C MET A 110 9.15 1.41 -6.02
N ASP A 111 9.67 2.61 -6.31
CA ASP A 111 10.06 3.05 -7.65
C ASP A 111 11.15 4.13 -7.64
N TYR A 112 11.54 4.59 -8.83
CA TYR A 112 12.58 5.62 -8.97
C TYR A 112 12.19 6.95 -8.34
N TYR A 113 10.95 7.46 -8.60
CA TYR A 113 10.57 8.79 -8.13
C TYR A 113 10.44 8.84 -6.61
N TRP A 114 9.93 7.77 -5.99
CA TRP A 114 9.94 7.62 -4.54
C TRP A 114 11.35 7.61 -3.97
N THR A 115 12.22 6.75 -4.53
CA THR A 115 13.61 6.59 -4.06
C THR A 115 14.41 7.88 -4.26
N TYR A 116 14.31 8.50 -5.44
CA TYR A 116 15.04 9.72 -5.77
C TYR A 116 14.60 10.90 -4.92
N ALA A 117 13.29 11.17 -4.88
CA ALA A 117 12.77 12.33 -4.16
C ALA A 117 13.08 12.24 -2.66
N CYS A 118 12.87 11.10 -2.02
CA CYS A 118 13.15 10.94 -0.59
C CYS A 118 14.65 10.93 -0.27
N THR A 119 15.52 10.54 -1.22
CA THR A 119 16.99 10.58 -1.01
C THR A 119 17.56 11.98 -1.20
N PHE A 120 17.12 12.73 -2.22
CA PHE A 120 17.76 13.97 -2.65
C PHE A 120 16.91 15.22 -2.39
N GLU A 121 15.62 15.22 -2.76
CA GLU A 121 14.71 16.36 -2.64
C GLU A 121 14.09 16.48 -1.25
N LYS A 122 13.85 15.35 -0.59
CA LYS A 122 13.29 15.23 0.77
C LYS A 122 11.99 16.02 0.98
N PRO A 123 10.95 15.77 0.17
CA PRO A 123 9.66 16.46 0.32
C PRO A 123 8.92 16.08 1.61
N LEU A 124 9.41 15.05 2.31
CA LEU A 124 8.82 14.49 3.52
C LEU A 124 9.75 14.66 4.71
N ARG A 125 9.20 14.91 5.89
CA ARG A 125 9.97 14.99 7.14
C ARG A 125 10.71 13.69 7.47
N TYR A 126 10.15 12.57 7.07
CA TYR A 126 10.75 11.24 7.17
C TYR A 126 10.14 10.31 6.11
N SER A 127 10.87 9.28 5.78
CA SER A 127 10.45 8.26 4.82
C SER A 127 11.27 6.98 4.97
N ASP A 128 11.06 6.05 4.05
CA ASP A 128 11.92 4.87 3.90
C ASP A 128 13.41 5.24 3.61
N PHE A 129 13.69 6.47 3.19
CA PHE A 129 15.04 6.90 2.76
C PHE A 129 15.63 8.10 3.52
N ASN A 130 14.83 8.81 4.31
CA ASN A 130 15.33 9.94 5.09
C ASN A 130 14.66 10.06 6.47
N ILE A 131 15.37 10.68 7.41
CA ILE A 131 14.85 11.21 8.67
C ILE A 131 15.34 12.66 8.77
N GLY A 132 14.43 13.62 8.61
CA GLY A 132 14.78 15.01 8.39
C GLY A 132 15.70 15.13 7.16
N ASP A 133 16.79 15.86 7.32
CA ASP A 133 17.79 16.05 6.24
C ASP A 133 18.77 14.89 6.09
N LYS A 134 18.75 13.92 6.99
CA LYS A 134 19.68 12.78 6.96
C LYS A 134 19.12 11.66 6.10
N VAL A 135 19.90 11.20 5.13
CA VAL A 135 19.61 9.99 4.35
C VAL A 135 19.82 8.77 5.22
N ARG A 136 18.88 7.83 5.14
CA ARG A 136 18.98 6.54 5.82
C ARG A 136 20.00 5.65 5.12
N THR A 137 20.78 4.93 5.94
CA THR A 137 21.89 4.07 5.49
C THR A 137 21.73 2.62 5.97
N ASP A 138 20.55 2.25 6.43
CA ASP A 138 20.27 0.84 6.70
C ASP A 138 20.36 0.00 5.42
N ALA A 139 20.60 -1.30 5.59
CA ALA A 139 20.91 -2.19 4.48
C ALA A 139 19.82 -2.20 3.41
N GLU A 140 18.54 -2.13 3.82
CA GLU A 140 17.42 -2.20 2.89
C GLU A 140 17.22 -0.87 2.14
N ALA A 141 17.31 0.28 2.83
CA ALA A 141 17.29 1.60 2.19
C ALA A 141 18.42 1.71 1.14
N THR A 142 19.64 1.32 1.50
CA THR A 142 20.80 1.30 0.59
C THR A 142 20.60 0.34 -0.58
N HIS A 143 20.02 -0.84 -0.34
CA HIS A 143 19.68 -1.79 -1.39
C HIS A 143 18.70 -1.17 -2.41
N TYR A 144 17.60 -0.56 -1.98
CA TYR A 144 16.66 0.07 -2.89
C TYR A 144 17.23 1.28 -3.62
N GLN A 145 18.07 2.09 -2.96
CA GLN A 145 18.80 3.16 -3.64
C GLN A 145 19.63 2.61 -4.80
N SER A 146 20.43 1.56 -4.56
CA SER A 146 21.25 0.94 -5.59
C SER A 146 20.44 0.21 -6.68
N ASP A 147 19.26 -0.29 -6.35
CA ASP A 147 18.40 -1.02 -7.29
C ASP A 147 17.63 -0.07 -8.24
N TRP A 148 17.37 1.17 -7.81
CA TRP A 148 16.64 2.14 -8.61
C TRP A 148 17.49 3.25 -9.21
N LEU A 149 18.45 3.80 -8.49
CA LEU A 149 19.23 4.97 -8.94
C LEU A 149 20.37 4.56 -9.89
N GLY A 150 20.49 5.25 -11.03
CA GLY A 150 21.48 4.98 -12.05
C GLY A 150 21.26 3.71 -12.87
N THR A 151 20.10 3.05 -12.72
CA THR A 151 19.85 1.71 -13.28
C THR A 151 18.91 1.72 -14.49
N THR A 152 18.68 0.54 -15.07
CA THR A 152 17.69 0.36 -16.14
C THR A 152 16.25 0.55 -15.59
N LYS A 153 16.00 0.29 -14.32
CA LYS A 153 14.70 0.55 -13.69
C LYS A 153 14.38 2.05 -13.66
N GLU A 154 15.33 2.90 -13.33
CA GLU A 154 15.19 4.36 -13.44
C GLU A 154 14.79 4.77 -14.84
N LYS A 155 15.53 4.30 -15.87
CA LYS A 155 15.25 4.63 -17.27
C LYS A 155 13.84 4.20 -17.70
N LEU A 156 13.42 3.02 -17.27
CA LEU A 156 12.07 2.49 -17.52
C LEU A 156 11.00 3.37 -16.85
N ASN A 157 11.15 3.67 -15.56
CA ASN A 157 10.19 4.48 -14.82
C ASN A 157 10.08 5.88 -15.40
N LYS A 158 11.21 6.53 -15.72
CA LYS A 158 11.20 7.83 -16.38
C LYS A 158 10.46 7.80 -17.72
N MET A 159 10.73 6.80 -18.57
CA MET A 159 10.06 6.65 -19.85
C MET A 159 8.54 6.49 -19.66
N ILE A 160 8.10 5.59 -18.77
CA ILE A 160 6.67 5.35 -18.53
C ILE A 160 6.00 6.61 -17.96
N ALA A 161 6.60 7.24 -16.94
CA ALA A 161 6.04 8.42 -16.30
C ALA A 161 5.94 9.62 -17.25
N GLN A 162 6.86 9.77 -18.19
CA GLN A 162 6.81 10.81 -19.21
C GLN A 162 5.74 10.56 -20.27
N ASP A 163 5.58 9.31 -20.72
CA ASP A 163 4.73 8.94 -21.86
C ASP A 163 3.28 8.58 -21.50
N CYS A 164 3.02 8.10 -20.27
CA CYS A 164 1.67 7.72 -19.84
C CYS A 164 0.70 8.92 -19.80
N ASP A 165 -0.60 8.63 -19.91
CA ASP A 165 -1.66 9.65 -19.93
C ASP A 165 -1.95 10.26 -18.56
N GLY A 166 -1.58 9.57 -17.46
CA GLY A 166 -1.71 10.07 -16.10
C GLY A 166 -1.07 9.15 -15.08
N ILE A 167 -0.86 9.68 -13.88
CA ILE A 167 -0.22 8.98 -12.77
C ILE A 167 -1.18 9.03 -11.57
N ILE A 168 -1.41 7.87 -10.95
CA ILE A 168 -2.26 7.74 -9.77
C ILE A 168 -1.39 7.29 -8.61
N ALA A 169 -1.41 8.05 -7.52
CA ALA A 169 -0.77 7.67 -6.26
C ALA A 169 -1.83 7.32 -5.22
N GLY A 170 -1.63 6.20 -4.52
CA GLY A 170 -2.56 5.70 -3.51
C GLY A 170 -2.19 6.07 -2.07
N LEU A 171 -0.98 6.57 -1.86
CA LEU A 171 -0.46 7.09 -0.59
C LEU A 171 0.05 8.52 -0.79
N TYR A 172 -0.11 9.37 0.23
CA TYR A 172 0.40 10.75 0.19
C TYR A 172 1.88 10.81 -0.14
N GLU A 173 2.66 9.91 0.41
CA GLU A 173 4.11 9.83 0.25
C GLU A 173 4.50 9.69 -1.24
N TYR A 174 3.85 8.80 -1.96
CA TYR A 174 4.10 8.65 -3.41
C TYR A 174 3.58 9.84 -4.19
N TRP A 175 2.41 10.37 -3.82
CA TRP A 175 1.86 11.56 -4.45
C TRP A 175 2.81 12.74 -4.32
N ALA A 176 3.33 13.03 -3.13
CA ALA A 176 4.26 14.13 -2.88
C ALA A 176 5.52 14.03 -3.76
N CYS A 177 6.05 12.82 -3.94
CA CYS A 177 7.23 12.60 -4.78
C CYS A 177 6.96 12.79 -6.27
N TYR A 178 5.83 12.29 -6.78
CA TYR A 178 5.48 12.45 -8.19
C TYR A 178 5.02 13.86 -8.55
N GLN A 179 4.40 14.59 -7.64
CA GLN A 179 4.00 15.99 -7.82
C GLN A 179 5.18 16.92 -8.14
N LEU A 180 6.37 16.64 -7.61
CA LEU A 180 7.58 17.41 -7.94
C LEU A 180 7.94 17.36 -9.43
N ALA A 181 7.76 16.19 -10.06
CA ALA A 181 8.14 15.99 -11.45
C ALA A 181 6.97 16.13 -12.44
N PHE A 182 5.75 15.80 -12.04
CA PHE A 182 4.57 15.72 -12.92
C PHE A 182 3.32 16.33 -12.28
N PRO A 183 3.32 17.62 -11.87
CA PRO A 183 2.19 18.22 -11.17
C PRO A 183 0.89 18.23 -11.99
N GLN A 184 0.97 18.27 -13.34
CA GLN A 184 -0.18 18.37 -14.21
C GLN A 184 -0.89 17.04 -14.50
N LYS A 185 -0.24 15.90 -14.23
CA LYS A 185 -0.81 14.59 -14.55
C LYS A 185 -0.78 13.59 -13.38
N THR A 186 -0.33 14.03 -12.20
CA THR A 186 -0.38 13.21 -10.98
C THR A 186 -1.64 13.52 -10.20
N THR A 187 -2.39 12.50 -9.84
CA THR A 187 -3.55 12.61 -8.95
C THR A 187 -3.39 11.67 -7.76
N PHE A 188 -4.01 12.05 -6.65
CA PHE A 188 -4.19 11.16 -5.50
C PHE A 188 -5.57 10.50 -5.61
N ILE A 189 -5.61 9.17 -5.56
CA ILE A 189 -6.82 8.38 -5.39
C ILE A 189 -6.54 7.34 -4.31
N PRO A 190 -7.28 7.33 -3.20
CA PRO A 190 -7.01 6.44 -2.08
C PRO A 190 -7.16 4.96 -2.48
N PHE A 191 -6.48 4.08 -1.76
CA PHE A 191 -6.59 2.64 -2.02
C PHE A 191 -8.00 2.10 -1.75
N PRO A 192 -8.51 1.19 -2.61
CA PRO A 192 -9.84 0.63 -2.46
C PRO A 192 -9.87 -0.48 -1.40
N ILE A 193 -10.86 -0.44 -0.52
CA ILE A 193 -11.14 -1.48 0.46
C ILE A 193 -12.56 -1.99 0.29
N ARG A 194 -12.72 -3.31 0.16
CA ARG A 194 -14.02 -3.93 0.28
C ARG A 194 -14.40 -4.00 1.75
N MET A 195 -15.46 -3.30 2.12
CA MET A 195 -15.95 -3.31 3.49
C MET A 195 -16.45 -4.71 3.85
N PRO A 196 -16.13 -5.24 5.04
CA PRO A 196 -16.71 -6.49 5.51
C PRO A 196 -18.20 -6.34 5.76
N GLU A 197 -18.97 -7.42 5.58
CA GLU A 197 -20.41 -7.44 5.86
C GLU A 197 -20.71 -7.14 7.33
N HIS A 198 -19.85 -7.58 8.23
CA HIS A 198 -19.94 -7.32 9.66
C HIS A 198 -18.61 -6.77 10.17
N SER A 199 -18.64 -5.62 10.82
CA SER A 199 -17.51 -5.09 11.59
C SER A 199 -17.67 -5.49 13.05
N THR A 200 -16.70 -6.20 13.61
CA THR A 200 -16.66 -6.56 15.03
C THR A 200 -16.08 -5.42 15.84
N THR A 201 -16.88 -4.41 16.16
CA THR A 201 -16.40 -3.26 16.96
C THR A 201 -16.37 -3.54 18.46
N ASP A 202 -17.16 -4.50 18.94
CA ASP A 202 -17.31 -4.77 20.36
C ASP A 202 -16.75 -6.15 20.71
N ARG A 203 -15.84 -6.17 21.68
CA ARG A 203 -15.29 -7.38 22.29
C ARG A 203 -15.98 -7.60 23.65
N ALA A 204 -16.43 -8.83 23.90
CA ALA A 204 -17.13 -9.20 25.12
C ALA A 204 -16.23 -9.11 26.39
N ASP A 205 -14.91 -9.28 26.22
CA ASP A 205 -13.93 -9.15 27.30
C ASP A 205 -13.00 -7.95 27.02
N ALA A 206 -13.22 -6.86 27.74
CA ALA A 206 -12.44 -5.63 27.67
C ALA A 206 -11.40 -5.51 28.82
N SER A 207 -11.06 -6.61 29.48
CA SER A 207 -10.13 -6.58 30.63
C SER A 207 -8.73 -6.10 30.28
N ARG A 208 -8.28 -6.33 29.01
CA ARG A 208 -6.97 -5.88 28.50
C ARG A 208 -7.10 -5.31 27.11
N THR A 209 -6.31 -4.29 26.81
CA THR A 209 -6.12 -3.80 25.43
C THR A 209 -5.24 -4.76 24.66
N ILE A 210 -5.75 -5.31 23.55
CA ILE A 210 -4.99 -6.23 22.68
C ILE A 210 -4.34 -5.45 21.54
N ILE A 211 -3.02 -5.41 21.53
CA ILE A 211 -2.21 -4.76 20.50
C ILE A 211 -1.60 -5.84 19.60
N PHE A 212 -1.84 -5.72 18.30
CA PHE A 212 -1.30 -6.61 17.28
C PHE A 212 -0.11 -5.99 16.57
N ILE A 213 0.94 -6.77 16.31
CA ILE A 213 2.06 -6.38 15.45
C ILE A 213 2.43 -7.54 14.53
N GLY A 214 2.45 -7.26 13.22
CA GLY A 214 2.95 -8.19 12.21
C GLY A 214 4.34 -7.80 11.73
N ILE A 215 5.31 -8.70 11.86
CA ILE A 215 6.71 -8.44 11.55
C ILE A 215 7.16 -9.28 10.37
N ASN A 216 7.75 -8.62 9.39
CA ASN A 216 8.64 -9.24 8.42
C ASN A 216 10.08 -8.98 8.89
N ARG A 217 10.79 -10.03 9.31
CA ARG A 217 12.14 -9.91 9.89
C ARG A 217 13.14 -9.22 8.97
N GLU A 218 13.08 -9.51 7.68
CA GLU A 218 14.00 -8.93 6.69
C GLU A 218 13.78 -7.43 6.50
N ARG A 219 12.58 -6.92 6.78
CA ARG A 219 12.18 -5.52 6.58
C ARG A 219 11.91 -4.75 7.87
N SER A 220 12.27 -5.31 9.03
CA SER A 220 11.89 -4.74 10.31
C SER A 220 12.52 -3.37 10.55
N VAL A 221 13.82 -3.23 10.36
CA VAL A 221 14.55 -1.96 10.52
C VAL A 221 14.07 -0.93 9.51
N TYR A 222 13.89 -1.34 8.26
CA TYR A 222 13.41 -0.48 7.18
C TYR A 222 12.02 0.11 7.47
N LYS A 223 11.11 -0.69 8.00
CA LYS A 223 9.76 -0.27 8.37
C LYS A 223 9.65 0.34 9.76
N GLY A 224 10.68 0.24 10.59
CA GLY A 224 10.69 0.68 11.98
C GLY A 224 9.84 -0.19 12.91
N THR A 225 9.48 -1.42 12.48
CA THR A 225 8.70 -2.34 13.32
C THR A 225 9.51 -2.92 14.49
N ASP A 226 10.83 -2.89 14.43
CA ASP A 226 11.74 -3.19 15.53
C ASP A 226 11.60 -2.17 16.68
N ILE A 227 11.53 -0.89 16.36
CA ILE A 227 11.30 0.20 17.33
C ILE A 227 9.89 0.07 17.93
N MET A 228 8.89 -0.16 17.08
CA MET A 228 7.49 -0.31 17.52
C MET A 228 7.31 -1.54 18.42
N LEU A 229 7.95 -2.67 18.07
CA LEU A 229 7.92 -3.88 18.88
C LEU A 229 8.51 -3.64 20.26
N ARG A 230 9.72 -3.07 20.32
CA ARG A 230 10.39 -2.77 21.59
C ARG A 230 9.52 -1.89 22.49
N ALA A 231 8.94 -0.82 21.93
CA ALA A 231 8.03 0.04 22.69
C ALA A 231 6.80 -0.72 23.21
N ALA A 232 6.23 -1.61 22.40
CA ALA A 232 5.08 -2.42 22.80
C ALA A 232 5.42 -3.45 23.87
N GLU A 233 6.58 -4.09 23.80
CA GLU A 233 7.08 -5.02 24.82
C GLU A 233 7.30 -4.29 26.17
N ASP A 234 7.88 -3.10 26.14
CA ASP A 234 8.13 -2.28 27.33
C ASP A 234 6.83 -1.76 27.97
N VAL A 235 5.83 -1.35 27.15
CA VAL A 235 4.50 -0.98 27.69
C VAL A 235 3.79 -2.18 28.30
N GLN A 236 3.84 -3.35 27.66
CA GLN A 236 3.25 -4.57 28.23
C GLN A 236 3.94 -4.97 29.55
N GLN A 237 5.26 -4.85 29.63
CA GLN A 237 6.01 -5.13 30.87
C GLN A 237 5.61 -4.18 32.00
N LYS A 238 5.39 -2.90 31.67
CA LYS A 238 4.98 -1.85 32.63
C LYS A 238 3.52 -2.03 33.09
N HIS A 239 2.64 -2.52 32.20
CA HIS A 239 1.21 -2.66 32.45
C HIS A 239 0.67 -4.06 32.09
N PRO A 240 1.19 -5.14 32.74
CA PRO A 240 0.90 -6.52 32.33
C PRO A 240 -0.58 -6.91 32.46
N ASP A 241 -1.30 -6.28 33.39
CA ASP A 241 -2.72 -6.53 33.62
C ASP A 241 -3.63 -5.74 32.68
N LYS A 242 -3.12 -4.74 31.95
CA LYS A 242 -3.88 -3.84 31.08
C LYS A 242 -3.64 -4.06 29.60
N MET A 243 -2.53 -4.67 29.21
CA MET A 243 -2.15 -4.87 27.82
C MET A 243 -1.83 -6.33 27.53
N GLN A 244 -2.19 -6.75 26.32
CA GLN A 244 -1.73 -8.01 25.71
C GLN A 244 -1.14 -7.70 24.34
N LEU A 245 0.12 -8.08 24.10
CA LEU A 245 0.78 -7.99 22.80
C LEU A 245 0.61 -9.31 22.03
N VAL A 246 0.08 -9.22 20.83
CA VAL A 246 0.00 -10.32 19.86
C VAL A 246 1.04 -10.08 18.78
N LYS A 247 2.17 -10.74 18.89
CA LYS A 247 3.28 -10.65 17.93
C LYS A 247 3.17 -11.79 16.92
N VAL A 248 3.19 -11.46 15.64
CA VAL A 248 3.13 -12.43 14.54
C VAL A 248 4.29 -12.19 13.58
N GLU A 249 5.04 -13.24 13.27
CA GLU A 249 6.22 -13.16 12.40
C GLU A 249 6.10 -14.14 11.23
N SER A 250 6.14 -13.60 9.99
CA SER A 250 6.30 -14.37 8.75
C SER A 250 5.32 -15.55 8.60
N VAL A 251 4.05 -15.37 8.98
CA VAL A 251 2.99 -16.38 8.77
C VAL A 251 2.27 -16.17 7.44
N PRO A 252 1.57 -17.21 6.91
CA PRO A 252 0.70 -17.07 5.75
C PRO A 252 -0.37 -15.98 5.95
N PHE A 253 -0.73 -15.26 4.88
CA PHE A 253 -1.64 -14.11 4.99
C PHE A 253 -3.04 -14.46 5.53
N ALA A 254 -3.54 -15.66 5.25
CA ALA A 254 -4.81 -16.13 5.80
C ALA A 254 -4.76 -16.29 7.32
N GLU A 255 -3.65 -16.84 7.84
CA GLU A 255 -3.40 -16.97 9.27
C GLU A 255 -3.17 -15.60 9.92
N TYR A 256 -2.39 -14.72 9.27
CA TYR A 256 -2.18 -13.35 9.71
C TYR A 256 -3.52 -12.61 9.94
N LYS A 257 -4.45 -12.69 8.99
CA LYS A 257 -5.77 -12.06 9.12
C LYS A 257 -6.56 -12.61 10.30
N LYS A 258 -6.50 -13.93 10.52
CA LYS A 258 -7.19 -14.60 11.63
C LYS A 258 -6.59 -14.19 12.99
N LEU A 259 -5.26 -14.11 13.09
CA LEU A 259 -4.58 -13.71 14.32
C LEU A 259 -4.78 -12.23 14.66
N MET A 260 -4.97 -11.39 13.65
CA MET A 260 -5.29 -9.97 13.83
C MET A 260 -6.73 -9.75 14.34
N GLU A 261 -7.65 -10.69 14.04
CA GLU A 261 -9.04 -10.58 14.46
C GLU A 261 -9.15 -10.59 15.99
N GLY A 262 -10.00 -9.71 16.53
CA GLY A 262 -10.17 -9.53 17.98
C GLY A 262 -9.16 -8.60 18.64
N SER A 263 -8.18 -8.06 17.90
CA SER A 263 -7.29 -7.02 18.42
C SER A 263 -8.00 -5.67 18.52
N ASP A 264 -7.53 -4.83 19.45
CA ASP A 264 -8.03 -3.47 19.59
C ASP A 264 -7.30 -2.49 18.68
N ALA A 265 -5.98 -2.69 18.52
CA ALA A 265 -5.17 -1.87 17.65
C ALA A 265 -4.07 -2.70 16.93
N ILE A 266 -3.62 -2.18 15.79
CA ILE A 266 -2.48 -2.70 15.02
C ILE A 266 -1.36 -1.67 14.96
N LEU A 267 -0.13 -2.11 15.22
CA LEU A 267 1.09 -1.37 14.90
C LEU A 267 1.48 -1.66 13.45
N ASP A 268 1.49 -0.63 12.58
CA ASP A 268 1.73 -0.84 11.14
C ASP A 268 3.17 -0.52 10.73
N GLN A 269 3.45 0.71 10.33
CA GLN A 269 4.76 1.17 9.87
C GLN A 269 5.10 2.50 10.53
N LEU A 270 6.37 2.66 10.92
CA LEU A 270 6.82 3.86 11.65
C LEU A 270 7.09 5.04 10.70
N TYR A 271 7.50 4.76 9.46
CA TYR A 271 7.93 5.79 8.50
C TYR A 271 6.87 6.09 7.44
N ALA A 272 5.59 5.97 7.78
CA ALA A 272 4.46 6.21 6.90
C ALA A 272 3.68 7.47 7.29
N TYR A 273 3.16 8.19 6.30
CA TYR A 273 2.23 9.31 6.47
C TYR A 273 0.78 8.87 6.38
N THR A 274 0.51 7.85 5.55
CA THR A 274 -0.82 7.35 5.25
C THR A 274 -0.91 5.84 5.51
N PRO A 275 -2.08 5.34 5.95
CA PRO A 275 -2.27 3.90 6.12
C PRO A 275 -2.28 3.19 4.77
N SER A 276 -1.47 2.13 4.65
CA SER A 276 -1.46 1.25 3.48
C SER A 276 -2.61 0.23 3.53
N MET A 277 -2.66 -0.69 2.55
CA MET A 277 -3.76 -1.68 2.44
C MET A 277 -3.96 -2.55 3.69
N ASN A 278 -2.88 -2.91 4.40
CA ASN A 278 -2.99 -3.76 5.59
C ASN A 278 -3.69 -3.04 6.77
N PRO A 279 -3.24 -1.85 7.22
CA PRO A 279 -3.94 -1.12 8.26
C PRO A 279 -5.34 -0.68 7.83
N LEU A 280 -5.58 -0.33 6.56
CA LEU A 280 -6.93 -0.03 6.06
C LEU A 280 -7.86 -1.24 6.18
N LEU A 281 -7.37 -2.45 5.88
CA LEU A 281 -8.13 -3.68 6.10
C LEU A 281 -8.42 -3.90 7.59
N ALA A 282 -7.47 -3.64 8.48
CA ALA A 282 -7.68 -3.71 9.93
C ALA A 282 -8.73 -2.68 10.38
N MET A 283 -8.61 -1.43 9.95
CA MET A 283 -9.55 -0.35 10.25
C MET A 283 -10.96 -0.63 9.75
N SER A 284 -11.12 -1.27 8.59
CA SER A 284 -12.44 -1.68 8.07
C SER A 284 -13.15 -2.69 8.98
N LYS A 285 -12.40 -3.42 9.78
CA LYS A 285 -12.90 -4.38 10.79
C LYS A 285 -13.04 -3.76 12.19
N GLY A 286 -12.78 -2.47 12.35
CA GLY A 286 -12.84 -1.79 13.64
C GLY A 286 -11.58 -2.00 14.49
N ILE A 287 -10.42 -2.22 13.89
CA ILE A 287 -9.13 -2.28 14.58
C ILE A 287 -8.43 -0.92 14.39
N ILE A 288 -7.99 -0.29 15.46
CA ILE A 288 -7.34 1.02 15.43
C ILE A 288 -5.95 0.90 14.79
N CYS A 289 -5.62 1.79 13.86
CA CYS A 289 -4.26 1.88 13.31
C CYS A 289 -3.40 2.76 14.23
N ILE A 290 -2.21 2.27 14.60
CA ILE A 290 -1.14 3.05 15.24
C ILE A 290 0.00 3.10 14.22
N GLY A 291 0.28 4.30 13.68
CA GLY A 291 1.23 4.46 12.57
C GLY A 291 1.03 5.78 11.84
N GLY A 292 1.10 5.74 10.51
CA GLY A 292 0.96 6.91 9.64
C GLY A 292 -0.44 7.54 9.68
N GLY A 293 -0.59 8.59 10.45
CA GLY A 293 -1.81 9.41 10.52
C GLY A 293 -1.44 10.89 10.53
N GLU A 294 -0.44 11.27 9.73
CA GLU A 294 0.04 12.64 9.63
C GLU A 294 -1.06 13.60 9.14
N PRO A 295 -1.00 14.90 9.46
CA PRO A 295 -1.99 15.88 8.98
C PRO A 295 -2.22 15.80 7.47
N GLU A 296 -1.18 15.60 6.70
CA GLU A 296 -1.21 15.47 5.23
C GLU A 296 -2.10 14.31 4.74
N ASN A 297 -2.20 13.22 5.52
CA ASN A 297 -3.12 12.13 5.22
C ASN A 297 -4.58 12.60 5.17
N TYR A 298 -4.95 13.46 6.09
CA TYR A 298 -6.33 13.97 6.18
C TYR A 298 -6.58 15.12 5.21
N GLU A 299 -5.59 15.97 5.00
CA GLU A 299 -5.66 17.12 4.08
C GLU A 299 -5.87 16.67 2.65
N ILE A 300 -5.13 15.65 2.18
CA ILE A 300 -5.21 15.20 0.78
C ILE A 300 -6.56 14.59 0.41
N ILE A 301 -7.30 14.07 1.38
CA ILE A 301 -8.65 13.51 1.21
C ILE A 301 -9.75 14.45 1.71
N ASN A 302 -9.40 15.67 2.13
CA ASN A 302 -10.31 16.67 2.71
C ASN A 302 -11.11 16.13 3.91
N GLU A 303 -10.46 15.37 4.80
CA GLU A 303 -11.08 14.85 6.01
C GLU A 303 -10.83 15.80 7.20
N ASN A 304 -11.88 16.40 7.73
CA ASN A 304 -11.79 17.40 8.79
C ASN A 304 -12.34 16.92 10.14
N GLU A 305 -13.09 15.82 10.17
CA GLU A 305 -13.84 15.36 11.34
C GLU A 305 -13.28 14.08 11.95
N LEU A 306 -12.99 13.08 11.11
CA LEU A 306 -12.55 11.77 11.57
C LEU A 306 -11.03 11.76 11.80
N ARG A 307 -10.60 11.33 12.99
CA ARG A 307 -9.18 11.20 13.37
C ARG A 307 -8.95 9.85 14.06
N PRO A 308 -9.24 8.70 13.38
CA PRO A 308 -9.18 7.39 14.02
C PRO A 308 -7.78 6.83 14.18
N ILE A 309 -6.79 7.35 13.42
CA ILE A 309 -5.42 6.84 13.42
C ILE A 309 -4.65 7.49 14.57
N ILE A 310 -4.03 6.67 15.41
CA ILE A 310 -3.10 7.14 16.42
C ILE A 310 -1.76 7.38 15.72
N ASN A 311 -1.47 8.66 15.44
CA ASN A 311 -0.23 9.04 14.80
C ASN A 311 0.95 8.94 15.74
N VAL A 312 2.09 8.47 15.25
CA VAL A 312 3.34 8.38 15.99
C VAL A 312 4.47 8.99 15.18
N ALA A 313 5.28 9.84 15.82
CA ALA A 313 6.54 10.26 15.24
C ALA A 313 7.50 9.07 15.13
N PRO A 314 8.50 9.08 14.21
CA PRO A 314 9.40 7.97 13.98
C PRO A 314 10.46 7.81 15.10
N THR A 315 10.02 7.75 16.35
CA THR A 315 10.84 7.60 17.55
C THR A 315 10.23 6.59 18.52
N TYR A 316 11.09 5.92 19.27
CA TYR A 316 10.67 5.02 20.36
C TYR A 316 9.76 5.73 21.37
N ASP A 317 10.13 6.93 21.82
CA ASP A 317 9.39 7.66 22.86
C ASP A 317 7.96 8.01 22.41
N SER A 318 7.78 8.38 21.15
CA SER A 318 6.45 8.66 20.61
C SER A 318 5.57 7.39 20.56
N VAL A 319 6.13 6.28 20.08
CA VAL A 319 5.39 5.00 20.04
C VAL A 319 5.05 4.52 21.45
N PHE A 320 6.01 4.57 22.38
CA PHE A 320 5.78 4.18 23.75
C PHE A 320 4.69 5.04 24.42
N HIS A 321 4.78 6.37 24.25
CA HIS A 321 3.81 7.30 24.83
C HIS A 321 2.38 7.05 24.32
N GLU A 322 2.20 6.97 23.01
CA GLU A 322 0.87 6.79 22.42
C GLU A 322 0.26 5.42 22.75
N LEU A 323 1.08 4.36 22.78
CA LEU A 323 0.64 3.04 23.24
C LEU A 323 0.21 3.08 24.71
N GLU A 324 1.03 3.67 25.58
CA GLU A 324 0.73 3.78 27.00
C GLU A 324 -0.55 4.58 27.23
N GLN A 325 -0.74 5.70 26.50
CA GLN A 325 -1.97 6.50 26.55
C GLN A 325 -3.21 5.69 26.13
N LEU A 326 -3.10 4.85 25.12
CA LEU A 326 -4.22 3.99 24.69
C LEU A 326 -4.56 2.95 25.75
N VAL A 327 -3.56 2.31 26.35
CA VAL A 327 -3.71 1.26 27.36
C VAL A 327 -4.25 1.81 28.70
N LEU A 328 -3.87 3.04 29.06
CA LEU A 328 -4.31 3.68 30.29
C LEU A 328 -5.70 4.35 30.17
N ASN A 329 -6.14 4.63 28.94
CA ASN A 329 -7.42 5.28 28.65
C ASN A 329 -8.30 4.42 27.73
N PRO A 330 -8.69 3.18 28.16
CA PRO A 330 -9.42 2.23 27.30
C PRO A 330 -10.82 2.73 26.88
N ASP A 331 -11.40 3.68 27.59
CA ASP A 331 -12.69 4.28 27.26
C ASP A 331 -12.72 4.96 25.88
N ARG A 332 -11.55 5.31 25.32
CA ARG A 332 -11.41 5.88 23.96
C ARG A 332 -11.53 4.81 22.86
N ILE A 333 -11.24 3.54 23.18
CA ILE A 333 -11.14 2.46 22.21
C ILE A 333 -12.45 2.28 21.41
N PRO A 334 -13.63 2.17 22.01
CA PRO A 334 -14.86 1.98 21.25
C PRO A 334 -15.15 3.10 20.24
N GLN A 335 -14.85 4.35 20.60
CA GLN A 335 -15.01 5.48 19.68
C GLN A 335 -14.02 5.40 18.52
N LEU A 336 -12.73 5.17 18.78
CA LEU A 336 -11.71 5.06 17.75
C LEU A 336 -11.97 3.90 16.79
N LYS A 337 -12.47 2.76 17.28
CA LYS A 337 -12.90 1.63 16.46
C LYS A 337 -14.02 2.01 15.50
N ARG A 338 -15.09 2.66 15.99
CA ARG A 338 -16.20 3.14 15.15
C ARG A 338 -15.71 4.15 14.10
N GLN A 339 -14.89 5.12 14.51
CA GLN A 339 -14.30 6.10 13.58
C GLN A 339 -13.40 5.44 12.53
N SER A 340 -12.67 4.37 12.88
CA SER A 340 -11.85 3.61 11.93
C SER A 340 -12.70 3.02 10.81
N VAL A 341 -13.82 2.38 11.16
CA VAL A 341 -14.75 1.81 10.17
C VAL A 341 -15.37 2.92 9.30
N GLU A 342 -15.80 4.01 9.94
CA GLU A 342 -16.42 5.13 9.24
C GLU A 342 -15.43 5.83 8.27
N TYR A 343 -14.19 6.03 8.70
CA TYR A 343 -13.11 6.58 7.88
C TYR A 343 -12.89 5.75 6.62
N VAL A 344 -12.73 4.43 6.76
CA VAL A 344 -12.54 3.55 5.60
C VAL A 344 -13.77 3.54 4.70
N ARG A 345 -14.97 3.48 5.24
CA ARG A 345 -16.24 3.53 4.48
C ARG A 345 -16.40 4.86 3.72
N LYS A 346 -15.98 5.97 4.32
CA LYS A 346 -16.10 7.30 3.71
C LYS A 346 -15.12 7.49 2.55
N HIS A 347 -13.85 7.09 2.73
CA HIS A 347 -12.75 7.45 1.85
C HIS A 347 -12.19 6.29 1.01
N HIS A 348 -12.29 5.06 1.49
CA HIS A 348 -11.63 3.90 0.89
C HIS A 348 -12.61 2.84 0.36
N ASP A 349 -13.92 3.08 0.43
CA ASP A 349 -14.89 2.15 -0.14
C ASP A 349 -14.61 1.90 -1.62
N TYR A 350 -14.44 0.62 -1.98
CA TYR A 350 -13.98 0.19 -3.30
C TYR A 350 -14.85 0.69 -4.46
N TYR A 351 -16.17 0.80 -4.23
CA TYR A 351 -17.10 1.31 -5.24
C TYR A 351 -16.95 2.82 -5.46
N LYS A 352 -16.76 3.59 -4.37
CA LYS A 352 -16.49 5.04 -4.43
C LYS A 352 -15.14 5.31 -5.07
N VAL A 353 -14.11 4.54 -4.69
CA VAL A 353 -12.77 4.66 -5.27
C VAL A 353 -12.80 4.33 -6.76
N ALA A 354 -13.51 3.27 -7.18
CA ALA A 354 -13.65 2.94 -8.60
C ALA A 354 -14.26 4.09 -9.42
N LYS A 355 -15.21 4.86 -8.87
CA LYS A 355 -15.73 6.08 -9.52
C LYS A 355 -14.65 7.15 -9.70
N GLN A 356 -13.80 7.38 -8.68
CA GLN A 356 -12.71 8.36 -8.79
C GLN A 356 -11.71 7.97 -9.89
N TYR A 357 -11.42 6.66 -10.04
CA TYR A 357 -10.60 6.16 -11.15
C TYR A 357 -11.25 6.44 -12.50
N LEU A 358 -12.56 6.16 -12.66
CA LEU A 358 -13.30 6.43 -13.90
C LEU A 358 -13.30 7.92 -14.23
N ASP A 359 -13.54 8.78 -13.25
CA ASP A 359 -13.53 10.22 -13.42
C ASP A 359 -12.15 10.73 -13.90
N PHE A 360 -11.07 10.17 -13.34
CA PHE A 360 -9.71 10.53 -13.77
C PHE A 360 -9.36 9.97 -15.15
N TRP A 361 -9.72 8.73 -15.44
CA TRP A 361 -9.41 8.10 -16.71
C TRP A 361 -10.19 8.70 -17.90
N THR A 362 -11.29 9.39 -17.67
CA THR A 362 -12.15 9.96 -18.71
C THR A 362 -11.91 11.45 -18.99
N LYS A 363 -11.13 12.11 -18.13
CA LYS A 363 -10.64 13.47 -18.38
C LYS A 363 -9.62 13.48 -19.52
#